data_6553d72637ff6181b15c658500b538c6
#
_entry.id   6553d72637ff6181b15c658500b538c6
#
_cell.length_a   1.000
_cell.length_b   1.000
_cell.length_c   1.000
_cell.angle_alpha   90.00
_cell.angle_beta   90.00
_cell.angle_gamma   90.00
#
_symmetry.space_group_name_H-M   'P 1'
#
loop_
_entity.id
_entity.type
_entity.pdbx_description
1 polymer ?
#
loop_
_entity_poly.entity_id
_entity_poly.type
_entity_poly.pdbx_seq_one_letter_code
_entity_poly.pdbx_strand_id
1 'polypeptide(L)'
;MKNWFGLAAYVTVAVALLWAPRSEPVRAQESHTRISLSSDWSHHHMVFSRPASWTEALRWQQNPRYIQQLVRRNVWRTGENGTDPYGWFLRRGEGELKRDWSQSMGSGATLGAGQYPAKFSFDVKSANCNSDFVAFHTGLAASTSQASIIAYSNLYVGCGGSVPTVYWAYDTGGTISTSVTLSQDGSQVAFVQAQAGVATLVVLKWKASASETASAPLKITNASTTGPGTVSNANYRACTAPCMTTITFNGNPTDTLSAPYYDFTRGSDVLYVGDDAGKLHEFTGVFSGTPAESGSPWPAIVASVKLSSPVYDSVSGNVFVTTSRQTSNNSGARFAAVCATSACAGVNAGNGTIAIGTATPSLVLGPTSTSTVACNGTGASGDTVDLRVDAPIVDSTAGKAYVFVGNNGNGSSAVYQFSTTVDSNHFAFHSCGATQATVGTGSTTGIPLFSGDFDNVYYSSASGASPTGNLYVCGNTSGNATLYQLRITSDALATSGTLVLAVSSANTTCSPVTESDTSSTDRIFLSVQANGATGAVACPVGAGCVMSFNVPTTLGGTLPTGTAATLGVSGGTSGIIIDNNVVPGTLRTSEIYFSTLTGSTAIQASQAGLQ
;
A
#
# COMPACT_ATOMS: atom_id res chain seq x y z
N MET A 1 -8.88 27.97 -87.02
CA MET A 1 -7.69 28.21 -86.17
C MET A 1 -8.05 28.81 -84.86
N LYS A 2 -8.76 28.07 -84.00
CA LYS A 2 -9.11 28.48 -82.67
C LYS A 2 -9.32 27.21 -81.85
N ASN A 3 -8.37 26.49 -81.42
CA ASN A 3 -8.52 25.44 -80.35
C ASN A 3 -7.15 24.78 -79.98
N TRP A 4 -6.01 25.32 -80.39
CA TRP A 4 -4.72 24.70 -80.04
C TRP A 4 -3.94 25.40 -78.92
N PHE A 5 -4.35 26.58 -78.55
CA PHE A 5 -3.66 27.32 -77.46
C PHE A 5 -4.14 26.95 -76.07
N GLY A 6 -5.28 26.29 -75.92
CA GLY A 6 -5.79 25.87 -74.63
C GLY A 6 -5.15 24.60 -74.09
N LEU A 7 -4.69 23.69 -74.93
CA LEU A 7 -4.12 22.40 -74.50
C LEU A 7 -2.70 22.49 -74.02
N ALA A 8 -1.90 23.44 -74.62
CA ALA A 8 -0.52 23.64 -74.21
C ALA A 8 -0.35 24.29 -72.83
N ALA A 9 -1.31 25.13 -72.43
CA ALA A 9 -1.31 25.76 -71.07
C ALA A 9 -1.66 24.77 -69.94
N TYR A 10 -2.52 23.81 -70.25
CA TYR A 10 -2.87 22.78 -69.24
C TYR A 10 -1.78 21.74 -69.05
N VAL A 11 -1.03 21.41 -70.06
CA VAL A 11 0.06 20.43 -69.97
C VAL A 11 1.26 21.03 -69.23
N THR A 12 1.55 22.33 -69.43
CA THR A 12 2.67 23.00 -68.71
C THR A 12 2.36 23.20 -67.20
N VAL A 13 1.12 23.45 -66.83
CA VAL A 13 0.73 23.56 -65.40
C VAL A 13 0.76 22.17 -64.74
N ALA A 14 0.33 21.11 -65.43
CA ALA A 14 0.37 19.75 -64.91
C ALA A 14 1.80 19.22 -64.71
N VAL A 15 2.74 19.57 -65.61
CA VAL A 15 4.15 19.17 -65.47
C VAL A 15 4.87 19.98 -64.40
N ALA A 16 4.53 21.26 -64.20
CA ALA A 16 5.08 22.08 -63.12
C ALA A 16 4.64 21.62 -61.73
N LEU A 17 3.40 21.06 -61.61
CA LEU A 17 2.89 20.46 -60.37
C LEU A 17 3.52 19.10 -60.05
N LEU A 18 4.08 18.39 -61.03
CA LEU A 18 4.76 17.11 -60.80
C LEU A 18 6.23 17.26 -60.41
N TRP A 19 6.80 18.45 -60.56
CA TRP A 19 8.19 18.75 -60.22
C TRP A 19 8.33 19.73 -59.05
N ALA A 20 7.27 20.14 -58.42
CA ALA A 20 7.37 20.83 -57.15
C ALA A 20 7.97 19.84 -56.13
N PRO A 21 9.09 20.15 -55.45
CA PRO A 21 9.58 19.32 -54.40
C PRO A 21 8.43 19.19 -53.39
N ARG A 22 7.90 17.97 -53.19
CA ARG A 22 7.04 17.68 -52.05
C ARG A 22 7.88 18.04 -50.85
N SER A 23 7.59 19.17 -50.22
CA SER A 23 7.96 19.38 -48.84
C SER A 23 7.31 18.22 -48.06
N GLU A 24 8.08 17.21 -47.74
CA GLU A 24 7.69 16.28 -46.73
C GLU A 24 7.22 17.13 -45.55
N PRO A 25 6.02 16.86 -44.97
CA PRO A 25 5.70 17.50 -43.72
C PRO A 25 6.87 17.15 -42.81
N VAL A 26 7.61 18.18 -42.37
CA VAL A 26 8.50 18.05 -41.23
C VAL A 26 7.63 17.46 -40.17
N ARG A 27 7.70 16.15 -39.97
CA ARG A 27 7.21 15.54 -38.76
C ARG A 27 7.95 16.31 -37.67
N ALA A 28 7.25 17.21 -37.04
CA ALA A 28 7.68 17.70 -35.76
C ALA A 28 8.03 16.40 -35.02
N GLN A 29 9.31 16.21 -34.80
CA GLN A 29 9.80 15.20 -33.90
C GLN A 29 9.24 15.68 -32.59
N GLU A 30 7.99 15.18 -32.25
CA GLU A 30 7.49 15.27 -30.92
C GLU A 30 8.63 14.67 -30.10
N SER A 31 9.35 15.54 -29.44
CA SER A 31 10.17 15.14 -28.33
C SER A 31 9.14 14.54 -27.37
N HIS A 32 8.94 13.23 -27.48
CA HIS A 32 8.33 12.47 -26.43
C HIS A 32 9.27 12.68 -25.24
N THR A 33 9.03 13.74 -24.49
CA THR A 33 9.51 13.84 -23.13
C THR A 33 8.99 12.55 -22.53
N ARG A 34 9.88 11.57 -22.32
CA ARG A 34 9.54 10.34 -21.61
C ARG A 34 8.93 10.82 -20.31
N ILE A 35 7.62 10.64 -20.18
CA ILE A 35 6.96 10.93 -18.92
C ILE A 35 7.52 9.89 -17.96
N SER A 36 8.43 10.33 -17.10
CA SER A 36 8.91 9.53 -15.98
C SER A 36 7.69 9.24 -15.11
N LEU A 37 7.36 7.97 -14.92
CA LEU A 37 6.30 7.54 -14.04
C LEU A 37 6.95 7.12 -12.73
N SER A 38 6.85 7.98 -11.74
CA SER A 38 7.26 7.65 -10.37
C SER A 38 6.24 6.72 -9.72
N SER A 39 6.68 5.91 -8.76
CA SER A 39 5.83 4.99 -8.04
C SER A 39 6.21 4.91 -6.57
N ASP A 40 5.21 5.01 -5.72
CA ASP A 40 5.28 4.72 -4.30
C ASP A 40 4.80 3.29 -4.05
N TRP A 41 5.70 2.43 -3.60
CA TRP A 41 5.46 1.01 -3.36
C TRP A 41 4.99 0.70 -1.94
N SER A 42 4.79 1.70 -1.10
CA SER A 42 4.57 1.53 0.33
C SER A 42 3.13 1.21 0.73
N HIS A 43 2.16 1.33 -0.16
CA HIS A 43 0.74 1.21 0.18
C HIS A 43 0.03 0.07 -0.54
N HIS A 44 -0.53 -0.88 0.25
CA HIS A 44 -1.26 -2.03 -0.25
C HIS A 44 -2.78 -1.97 0.02
N HIS A 45 -3.24 -0.95 0.74
CA HIS A 45 -4.64 -0.88 1.20
C HIS A 45 -5.59 -0.23 0.20
N MET A 46 -5.08 0.47 -0.81
CA MET A 46 -5.88 0.95 -1.95
C MET A 46 -5.61 0.08 -3.16
N VAL A 47 -6.64 -0.54 -3.69
CA VAL A 47 -6.57 -1.36 -4.91
C VAL A 47 -7.51 -0.82 -5.97
N PHE A 48 -7.24 -1.16 -7.20
CA PHE A 48 -8.00 -0.72 -8.36
C PHE A 48 -8.25 -1.94 -9.24
N SER A 49 -9.47 -2.41 -9.30
CA SER A 49 -9.89 -3.33 -10.34
C SER A 49 -9.90 -2.62 -11.70
N ARG A 50 -10.15 -3.35 -12.78
CA ARG A 50 -10.07 -2.78 -14.13
C ARG A 50 -10.92 -1.51 -14.28
N PRO A 51 -10.35 -0.38 -14.75
CA PRO A 51 -11.11 0.85 -14.96
C PRO A 51 -12.31 0.61 -15.89
N ALA A 52 -13.47 1.12 -15.51
CA ALA A 52 -14.72 0.97 -16.29
C ALA A 52 -14.72 1.87 -17.54
N SER A 53 -13.88 2.92 -17.57
CA SER A 53 -13.82 3.89 -18.67
C SER A 53 -12.40 4.42 -18.87
N TRP A 54 -12.14 4.98 -20.06
CA TRP A 54 -10.89 5.68 -20.35
C TRP A 54 -10.65 6.88 -19.42
N THR A 55 -11.70 7.61 -19.08
CA THR A 55 -11.63 8.76 -18.17
C THR A 55 -11.21 8.32 -16.77
N GLU A 56 -11.71 7.21 -16.30
CA GLU A 56 -11.32 6.62 -15.04
C GLU A 56 -9.87 6.14 -15.06
N ALA A 57 -9.46 5.46 -16.13
CA ALA A 57 -8.07 5.04 -16.31
C ALA A 57 -7.08 6.25 -16.27
N LEU A 58 -7.43 7.35 -16.92
CA LEU A 58 -6.64 8.59 -16.88
C LEU A 58 -6.58 9.20 -15.47
N ARG A 59 -7.68 9.11 -14.73
CA ARG A 59 -7.74 9.57 -13.32
C ARG A 59 -6.81 8.73 -12.45
N TRP A 60 -6.87 7.39 -12.57
CA TRP A 60 -6.03 6.49 -11.78
C TRP A 60 -4.54 6.60 -12.11
N GLN A 61 -4.17 6.89 -13.36
CA GLN A 61 -2.76 7.09 -13.75
C GLN A 61 -2.05 8.23 -13.00
N GLN A 62 -2.79 9.11 -12.36
CA GLN A 62 -2.22 10.15 -11.50
C GLN A 62 -1.91 9.66 -10.08
N ASN A 63 -2.39 8.49 -9.69
CA ASN A 63 -2.16 7.90 -8.38
C ASN A 63 -0.96 6.94 -8.44
N PRO A 64 0.12 7.22 -7.68
CA PRO A 64 1.30 6.34 -7.65
C PRO A 64 0.98 4.90 -7.23
N ARG A 65 -0.05 4.68 -6.43
CA ARG A 65 -0.50 3.35 -6.01
C ARG A 65 -1.05 2.54 -7.18
N TYR A 66 -1.77 3.20 -8.10
CA TYR A 66 -2.25 2.54 -9.33
C TYR A 66 -1.08 2.18 -10.25
N ILE A 67 -0.12 3.09 -10.42
CA ILE A 67 1.09 2.81 -11.20
C ILE A 67 1.86 1.63 -10.59
N GLN A 68 2.06 1.64 -9.28
CA GLN A 68 2.70 0.54 -8.56
C GLN A 68 1.95 -0.79 -8.79
N GLN A 69 0.63 -0.79 -8.69
CA GLN A 69 -0.20 -1.97 -8.94
C GLN A 69 -0.05 -2.50 -10.38
N LEU A 70 0.03 -1.62 -11.39
CA LEU A 70 0.26 -2.00 -12.78
C LEU A 70 1.66 -2.59 -12.99
N VAL A 71 2.69 -1.98 -12.39
CA VAL A 71 4.09 -2.44 -12.51
C VAL A 71 4.25 -3.79 -11.82
N ARG A 72 3.73 -3.96 -10.61
CA ARG A 72 3.76 -5.23 -9.87
C ARG A 72 3.18 -6.40 -10.67
N ARG A 73 2.19 -6.14 -11.53
CA ARG A 73 1.54 -7.13 -12.38
C ARG A 73 2.03 -7.13 -13.82
N ASN A 74 3.19 -6.56 -14.10
CA ASN A 74 3.81 -6.53 -15.43
C ASN A 74 2.93 -6.02 -16.58
N VAL A 75 1.88 -5.25 -16.32
CA VAL A 75 0.96 -4.75 -17.35
C VAL A 75 1.69 -3.93 -18.42
N TRP A 76 2.78 -3.25 -18.05
CA TRP A 76 3.60 -2.46 -18.96
C TRP A 76 4.50 -3.28 -19.89
N ARG A 77 4.80 -4.54 -19.56
CA ARG A 77 5.64 -5.41 -20.39
C ARG A 77 4.88 -6.05 -21.55
N THR A 78 3.59 -6.28 -21.39
CA THR A 78 2.74 -6.93 -22.40
C THR A 78 2.33 -5.99 -23.55
N GLY A 79 2.47 -4.67 -23.41
CA GLY A 79 2.09 -3.66 -24.39
C GLY A 79 3.14 -3.38 -25.48
N GLU A 80 4.39 -3.75 -25.28
CA GLU A 80 5.48 -3.59 -26.25
C GLU A 80 5.92 -4.97 -26.79
N ASN A 81 5.24 -5.43 -27.84
CA ASN A 81 5.66 -6.55 -28.70
C ASN A 81 6.07 -7.87 -28.03
N GLY A 82 5.25 -8.46 -27.19
CA GLY A 82 5.10 -9.93 -27.01
C GLY A 82 6.32 -10.86 -26.87
N THR A 83 7.53 -10.36 -26.91
CA THR A 83 8.74 -11.15 -26.77
C THR A 83 9.66 -10.48 -25.75
N ASP A 84 9.64 -10.99 -24.53
CA ASP A 84 10.71 -10.74 -23.57
C ASP A 84 11.99 -11.40 -24.13
N PRO A 85 12.96 -10.64 -24.66
CA PRO A 85 14.16 -11.23 -25.25
C PRO A 85 15.09 -11.87 -24.20
N TYR A 86 14.79 -11.69 -22.88
CA TYR A 86 15.63 -12.15 -21.79
C TYR A 86 14.97 -13.24 -20.92
N GLY A 87 13.69 -13.55 -21.08
CA GLY A 87 12.95 -14.53 -20.28
C GLY A 87 13.48 -15.95 -20.34
N TRP A 88 14.29 -16.30 -21.31
CA TRP A 88 14.88 -17.64 -21.43
C TRP A 88 16.19 -17.81 -20.64
N PHE A 89 16.89 -16.72 -20.30
CA PHE A 89 18.14 -16.79 -19.52
C PHE A 89 17.90 -17.06 -18.03
N LEU A 90 16.69 -16.82 -17.51
CA LEU A 90 16.41 -16.78 -16.08
C LEU A 90 15.68 -18.04 -15.55
N ARG A 91 15.39 -19.01 -16.41
CA ARG A 91 14.74 -20.28 -16.01
C ARG A 91 15.62 -21.25 -15.22
N ARG A 92 16.80 -20.85 -14.77
CA ARG A 92 17.65 -21.66 -13.90
C ARG A 92 17.53 -21.19 -12.47
N GLY A 93 16.67 -21.83 -11.67
CA GLY A 93 16.55 -21.61 -10.24
C GLY A 93 15.14 -21.38 -9.74
N GLU A 94 14.12 -22.01 -10.34
CA GLU A 94 12.80 -22.07 -9.71
C GLU A 94 12.95 -22.77 -8.36
N GLY A 95 12.63 -22.08 -7.25
CA GLY A 95 12.53 -22.70 -5.94
C GLY A 95 13.31 -22.03 -4.79
N GLU A 96 14.12 -21.01 -5.01
CA GLU A 96 14.87 -20.37 -3.93
C GLU A 96 14.63 -18.86 -3.87
N LEU A 97 14.20 -18.37 -2.70
CA LEU A 97 14.29 -16.96 -2.34
C LEU A 97 15.71 -16.70 -1.83
N LYS A 98 16.42 -15.80 -2.48
CA LYS A 98 17.79 -15.45 -2.15
C LYS A 98 17.84 -14.08 -1.49
N ARG A 99 18.49 -14.00 -0.34
CA ARG A 99 18.82 -12.71 0.29
C ARG A 99 19.92 -12.04 -0.51
N ASP A 100 19.64 -10.86 -1.08
CA ASP A 100 20.62 -10.10 -1.85
C ASP A 100 21.45 -9.23 -0.90
N TRP A 101 20.79 -8.58 0.04
CA TRP A 101 21.48 -7.83 1.08
C TRP A 101 20.68 -7.78 2.40
N SER A 102 21.40 -7.43 3.46
CA SER A 102 20.87 -7.26 4.81
C SER A 102 21.64 -6.16 5.53
N GLN A 103 20.95 -5.16 6.07
CA GLN A 103 21.55 -4.00 6.73
C GLN A 103 20.96 -3.83 8.12
N SER A 104 21.84 -3.63 9.12
CA SER A 104 21.42 -3.34 10.48
C SER A 104 20.81 -1.93 10.56
N MET A 105 19.67 -1.82 11.21
CA MET A 105 18.99 -0.55 11.49
C MET A 105 19.19 -0.06 12.94
N GLY A 106 20.00 -0.76 13.72
CA GLY A 106 20.19 -0.53 15.16
C GLY A 106 19.63 -1.67 16.00
N SER A 107 20.21 -1.90 17.20
CA SER A 107 19.76 -3.00 18.07
C SER A 107 18.32 -2.79 18.53
N GLY A 108 17.45 -3.77 18.32
CA GLY A 108 16.02 -3.71 18.63
C GLY A 108 15.19 -2.99 17.57
N ALA A 109 15.79 -2.50 16.49
CA ALA A 109 15.04 -1.85 15.41
C ALA A 109 14.14 -2.84 14.68
N THR A 110 12.90 -2.45 14.41
CA THR A 110 11.95 -3.20 13.60
C THR A 110 10.83 -2.30 13.10
N LEU A 111 10.35 -2.58 11.90
CA LEU A 111 8.99 -2.20 11.54
C LEU A 111 8.05 -3.21 12.23
N GLY A 112 6.91 -2.80 12.70
CA GLY A 112 5.91 -3.74 13.24
C GLY A 112 5.36 -4.70 12.18
N ALA A 113 4.72 -5.78 12.66
CA ALA A 113 4.07 -6.77 11.81
C ALA A 113 2.99 -6.16 10.94
N GLY A 114 2.59 -5.72 10.14
CA GLY A 114 1.56 -4.97 9.41
C GLY A 114 2.01 -3.58 8.99
N GLN A 115 3.30 -3.24 9.21
CA GLN A 115 3.90 -2.00 8.73
C GLN A 115 4.81 -2.31 7.55
N TYR A 116 4.95 -1.35 6.64
CA TYR A 116 5.67 -1.55 5.39
C TYR A 116 6.84 -0.57 5.27
N PRO A 117 7.97 -1.00 4.67
CA PRO A 117 8.96 -0.03 4.18
C PRO A 117 8.37 0.78 3.03
N ALA A 118 8.97 1.94 2.74
CA ALA A 118 8.55 2.80 1.64
C ALA A 118 9.61 2.84 0.55
N LYS A 119 9.34 2.24 -0.61
CA LYS A 119 10.26 2.24 -1.76
C LYS A 119 9.78 3.20 -2.83
N PHE A 120 10.68 3.99 -3.34
CA PHE A 120 10.41 4.94 -4.42
C PHE A 120 11.25 4.65 -5.66
N SER A 121 10.60 4.66 -6.81
CA SER A 121 11.22 4.57 -8.12
C SER A 121 10.92 5.84 -8.90
N PHE A 122 11.94 6.55 -9.34
CA PHE A 122 11.77 7.80 -10.10
C PHE A 122 11.28 7.55 -11.52
N ASP A 123 11.59 6.39 -12.06
CA ASP A 123 11.05 5.92 -13.34
C ASP A 123 10.82 4.40 -13.27
N VAL A 124 9.57 3.98 -13.28
CA VAL A 124 9.18 2.55 -13.26
C VAL A 124 9.63 1.78 -14.50
N LYS A 125 10.04 2.48 -15.55
CA LYS A 125 10.57 1.89 -16.81
C LYS A 125 12.09 1.87 -16.86
N SER A 126 12.77 2.39 -15.83
CA SER A 126 14.22 2.50 -15.82
C SER A 126 14.75 2.53 -14.39
N ALA A 127 15.08 1.38 -13.84
CA ALA A 127 15.71 1.27 -12.52
C ALA A 127 17.01 2.09 -12.46
N ASN A 128 17.22 2.81 -11.36
CA ASN A 128 18.35 3.71 -11.21
C ASN A 128 19.08 3.48 -9.87
N CYS A 129 20.34 3.02 -9.97
CA CYS A 129 21.17 2.77 -8.78
C CYS A 129 21.40 3.99 -7.90
N ASN A 130 21.41 5.19 -8.47
CA ASN A 130 21.78 6.41 -7.75
C ASN A 130 20.59 7.17 -7.14
N SER A 131 19.38 6.91 -7.62
CA SER A 131 18.21 7.70 -7.20
C SER A 131 17.12 6.87 -6.56
N ASP A 132 16.89 5.63 -7.02
CA ASP A 132 15.87 4.78 -6.42
C ASP A 132 16.27 4.42 -5.00
N PHE A 133 15.31 4.46 -4.08
CA PHE A 133 15.59 4.24 -2.67
C PHE A 133 14.47 3.47 -1.97
N VAL A 134 14.82 2.86 -0.85
CA VAL A 134 13.86 2.28 0.10
C VAL A 134 14.11 2.85 1.49
N ALA A 135 13.06 3.37 2.12
CA ALA A 135 13.11 3.95 3.46
C ALA A 135 12.47 3.01 4.48
N PHE A 136 13.11 2.94 5.64
CA PHE A 136 12.66 2.18 6.80
C PHE A 136 12.64 3.11 8.01
N HIS A 137 11.55 3.11 8.78
CA HIS A 137 11.63 3.61 10.15
C HIS A 137 12.25 2.53 11.05
N THR A 138 12.78 2.90 12.17
CA THR A 138 13.46 1.94 13.05
C THR A 138 12.61 1.44 14.20
N GLY A 139 11.48 2.10 14.49
CA GLY A 139 10.67 1.85 15.68
C GLY A 139 11.36 2.23 17.00
N LEU A 140 12.56 2.82 16.92
CA LEU A 140 13.37 3.21 18.07
C LEU A 140 13.31 4.72 18.31
N ALA A 141 13.49 5.10 19.57
CA ALA A 141 13.66 6.51 19.93
C ALA A 141 14.92 7.06 19.28
N ALA A 142 14.78 8.17 18.58
CA ALA A 142 15.90 8.83 17.91
C ALA A 142 16.91 9.39 18.91
N SER A 143 18.19 9.32 18.53
CA SER A 143 19.31 9.92 19.28
C SER A 143 20.49 10.19 18.35
N THR A 144 21.53 10.81 18.85
CA THR A 144 22.77 11.01 18.08
C THR A 144 23.47 9.72 17.68
N SER A 145 23.08 8.58 18.26
CA SER A 145 23.61 7.25 17.96
C SER A 145 22.57 6.27 17.44
N GLN A 146 21.34 6.75 17.15
CA GLN A 146 20.25 5.92 16.62
C GLN A 146 19.35 6.73 15.69
N ALA A 147 19.29 6.35 14.44
CA ALA A 147 18.34 6.91 13.49
C ALA A 147 16.89 6.51 13.85
N SER A 148 15.94 7.42 13.69
CA SER A 148 14.51 7.08 13.68
C SER A 148 14.03 6.61 12.32
N ILE A 149 14.69 7.12 11.26
CA ILE A 149 14.38 6.76 9.87
C ILE A 149 15.68 6.71 9.05
N ILE A 150 15.77 5.72 8.17
CA ILE A 150 16.92 5.49 7.30
C ILE A 150 16.46 5.08 5.90
N ALA A 151 17.14 5.55 4.88
CA ALA A 151 16.94 5.09 3.50
C ALA A 151 18.22 4.52 2.92
N TYR A 152 18.03 3.55 2.05
CA TYR A 152 19.08 2.92 1.28
C TYR A 152 18.85 3.16 -0.20
N SER A 153 19.93 3.42 -0.94
CA SER A 153 20.00 3.44 -2.41
C SER A 153 21.01 2.41 -2.91
N ASN A 154 21.31 2.43 -4.20
CA ASN A 154 22.18 1.42 -4.81
C ASN A 154 21.65 0.00 -4.56
N LEU A 155 20.34 -0.19 -4.81
CA LEU A 155 19.58 -1.33 -4.33
C LEU A 155 19.83 -2.60 -5.13
N TYR A 156 20.05 -2.46 -6.45
CA TYR A 156 19.90 -3.56 -7.38
C TYR A 156 21.17 -4.38 -7.57
N VAL A 157 21.01 -5.68 -7.72
CA VAL A 157 22.11 -6.57 -8.11
C VAL A 157 22.59 -6.17 -9.51
N GLY A 158 23.85 -5.73 -9.59
CA GLY A 158 24.43 -5.17 -10.82
C GLY A 158 24.75 -3.69 -10.72
N CYS A 159 24.28 -3.00 -9.68
CA CYS A 159 24.83 -1.71 -9.29
C CYS A 159 26.30 -1.85 -8.85
N GLY A 160 27.13 -0.89 -9.21
CA GLY A 160 28.55 -0.90 -8.82
C GLY A 160 28.75 -0.56 -7.35
N GLY A 161 29.89 -0.98 -6.77
CA GLY A 161 30.26 -0.67 -5.39
C GLY A 161 29.55 -1.53 -4.35
N SER A 162 29.36 -0.97 -3.14
CA SER A 162 28.64 -1.65 -2.06
C SER A 162 27.14 -1.57 -2.27
N VAL A 163 26.45 -2.69 -2.26
CA VAL A 163 25.00 -2.82 -2.43
C VAL A 163 24.41 -3.33 -1.10
N PRO A 164 23.46 -2.59 -0.47
CA PRO A 164 23.08 -1.22 -0.75
C PRO A 164 24.03 -0.20 -0.07
N THR A 165 23.82 1.10 -0.34
CA THR A 165 24.44 2.19 0.41
C THR A 165 23.40 2.96 1.21
N VAL A 166 23.79 3.52 2.37
CA VAL A 166 22.92 4.47 3.06
C VAL A 166 22.76 5.69 2.15
N TYR A 167 21.52 6.08 1.92
CA TYR A 167 21.18 7.24 1.10
C TYR A 167 21.00 8.49 1.95
N TRP A 168 20.38 8.31 3.12
CA TRP A 168 20.26 9.28 4.20
C TRP A 168 19.78 8.58 5.48
N ALA A 169 20.13 9.12 6.64
CA ALA A 169 19.65 8.65 7.93
C ALA A 169 19.49 9.82 8.90
N TYR A 170 18.35 9.92 9.59
CA TYR A 170 18.02 11.07 10.42
C TYR A 170 17.62 10.69 11.85
N ASP A 171 18.07 11.54 12.80
CA ASP A 171 17.48 11.71 14.11
C ASP A 171 16.43 12.82 14.03
N THR A 172 15.14 12.42 14.07
CA THR A 172 13.98 13.33 14.01
C THR A 172 13.42 13.69 15.38
N GLY A 173 14.05 13.20 16.46
CA GLY A 173 13.71 13.52 17.84
C GLY A 173 12.59 12.71 18.47
N GLY A 174 11.98 11.78 17.74
CA GLY A 174 10.89 10.95 18.23
C GLY A 174 11.01 9.48 17.82
N THR A 175 10.04 8.68 18.22
CA THR A 175 9.89 7.28 17.81
C THR A 175 8.84 7.22 16.69
N ILE A 176 9.19 6.61 15.57
CA ILE A 176 8.28 6.37 14.45
C ILE A 176 7.79 4.92 14.53
N SER A 177 6.50 4.72 14.72
CA SER A 177 5.86 3.41 14.86
C SER A 177 4.82 3.12 13.79
N THR A 178 4.86 3.86 12.66
CA THR A 178 3.94 3.73 11.54
C THR A 178 4.70 3.63 10.22
N SER A 179 4.09 3.03 9.20
CA SER A 179 4.58 3.15 7.84
C SER A 179 4.65 4.62 7.44
N VAL A 180 5.58 4.96 6.55
CA VAL A 180 5.78 6.33 6.08
C VAL A 180 5.13 6.53 4.71
N THR A 181 4.78 7.77 4.38
CA THR A 181 4.20 8.16 3.10
C THR A 181 5.18 9.05 2.34
N LEU A 182 5.37 8.78 1.06
CA LEU A 182 6.24 9.55 0.17
C LEU A 182 5.43 10.57 -0.63
N SER A 183 6.03 11.71 -0.95
CA SER A 183 5.45 12.64 -1.94
C SER A 183 5.47 12.02 -3.34
N GLN A 184 4.61 12.53 -4.23
CA GLN A 184 4.48 12.01 -5.59
C GLN A 184 5.80 12.11 -6.39
N ASP A 185 6.63 13.09 -6.09
CA ASP A 185 7.96 13.28 -6.69
C ASP A 185 9.09 12.60 -5.93
N GLY A 186 8.79 11.91 -4.82
CA GLY A 186 9.76 11.22 -3.97
C GLY A 186 10.69 12.11 -3.17
N SER A 187 10.58 13.45 -3.26
CA SER A 187 11.50 14.40 -2.62
C SER A 187 11.21 14.63 -1.13
N GLN A 188 10.05 14.19 -0.66
CA GLN A 188 9.60 14.42 0.71
C GLN A 188 9.01 13.13 1.30
N VAL A 189 9.04 13.06 2.64
CA VAL A 189 8.48 11.96 3.43
C VAL A 189 7.58 12.55 4.52
N ALA A 190 6.42 11.97 4.74
CA ALA A 190 5.55 12.29 5.87
C ALA A 190 5.33 11.03 6.74
N PHE A 191 5.38 11.21 8.04
CA PHE A 191 5.18 10.15 9.03
C PHE A 191 4.72 10.72 10.36
N VAL A 192 4.18 9.86 11.22
CA VAL A 192 3.86 10.21 12.60
C VAL A 192 4.96 9.69 13.51
N GLN A 193 5.38 10.55 14.42
CA GLN A 193 6.28 10.17 15.53
C GLN A 193 5.65 10.50 16.88
N ALA A 194 5.98 9.71 17.89
CA ALA A 194 5.73 10.06 19.28
C ALA A 194 6.98 10.77 19.83
N GLN A 195 6.80 11.98 20.31
CA GLN A 195 7.83 12.77 20.97
C GLN A 195 7.33 13.22 22.33
N ALA A 196 8.05 12.84 23.39
CA ALA A 196 7.64 13.13 24.77
C ALA A 196 6.18 12.67 25.08
N GLY A 197 5.73 11.58 24.47
CA GLY A 197 4.40 11.04 24.66
C GLY A 197 3.29 11.74 23.86
N VAL A 198 3.63 12.61 22.91
CA VAL A 198 2.65 13.30 22.06
C VAL A 198 2.86 12.95 20.60
N ALA A 199 1.75 12.61 19.92
CA ALA A 199 1.75 12.33 18.50
C ALA A 199 1.95 13.61 17.67
N THR A 200 2.84 13.53 16.71
CA THR A 200 3.25 14.65 15.87
C THR A 200 3.42 14.18 14.44
N LEU A 201 2.75 14.84 13.49
CA LEU A 201 3.04 14.67 12.07
C LEU A 201 4.35 15.39 11.73
N VAL A 202 5.27 14.67 11.11
CA VAL A 202 6.51 15.22 10.55
C VAL A 202 6.39 15.22 9.04
N VAL A 203 6.75 16.35 8.42
CA VAL A 203 6.96 16.46 6.97
C VAL A 203 8.41 16.83 6.75
N LEU A 204 9.14 16.00 5.98
CA LEU A 204 10.59 16.06 5.86
C LEU A 204 11.00 16.10 4.40
N LYS A 205 11.82 17.10 4.02
CA LYS A 205 12.61 17.11 2.80
C LYS A 205 13.94 16.45 3.08
N TRP A 206 14.22 15.35 2.43
CA TRP A 206 15.47 14.64 2.58
C TRP A 206 16.53 15.13 1.59
N LYS A 207 17.78 14.81 1.85
CA LYS A 207 18.92 15.05 0.97
C LYS A 207 19.85 13.84 1.01
N ALA A 208 20.26 13.36 -0.16
CA ALA A 208 21.23 12.29 -0.26
C ALA A 208 22.56 12.69 0.40
N SER A 209 23.11 11.80 1.18
CA SER A 209 24.40 11.96 1.86
C SER A 209 25.00 10.57 2.13
N ALA A 210 26.31 10.47 2.04
CA ALA A 210 27.06 9.25 2.35
C ALA A 210 27.71 9.28 3.74
N SER A 211 27.44 10.32 4.53
CA SER A 211 28.09 10.53 5.83
C SER A 211 27.30 9.89 6.97
N GLU A 212 26.00 9.69 6.81
CA GLU A 212 25.12 9.17 7.85
C GLU A 212 25.07 7.65 7.84
N THR A 213 24.78 7.09 9.00
CA THR A 213 24.50 5.67 9.20
C THR A 213 23.35 5.49 10.19
N ALA A 214 22.89 4.25 10.38
CA ALA A 214 21.88 3.94 11.41
C ALA A 214 22.33 4.36 12.81
N SER A 215 23.65 4.24 13.12
CA SER A 215 24.27 4.58 14.42
C SER A 215 24.96 5.94 14.47
N ALA A 216 24.95 6.69 13.38
CA ALA A 216 25.45 8.05 13.29
C ALA A 216 24.56 8.89 12.36
N PRO A 217 23.28 9.08 12.71
CA PRO A 217 22.34 9.83 11.89
C PRO A 217 22.64 11.34 11.95
N LEU A 218 22.22 12.05 10.92
CA LEU A 218 22.19 13.51 10.99
C LEU A 218 21.04 13.96 11.90
N LYS A 219 21.38 14.73 12.93
CA LYS A 219 20.38 15.33 13.79
C LYS A 219 19.75 16.53 13.10
N ILE A 220 18.42 16.45 12.84
CA ILE A 220 17.64 17.51 12.19
C ILE A 220 16.63 18.19 13.12
N THR A 221 16.77 17.98 14.44
CA THR A 221 15.89 18.57 15.45
C THR A 221 16.31 20.00 15.87
N ASN A 222 17.47 20.48 15.44
CA ASN A 222 17.92 21.83 15.74
C ASN A 222 17.03 22.85 15.01
N ALA A 223 16.55 23.87 15.75
CA ALA A 223 15.76 24.93 15.16
C ALA A 223 16.54 25.68 14.06
N SER A 224 15.88 25.92 12.95
CA SER A 224 16.43 26.63 11.79
C SER A 224 15.34 27.49 11.15
N THR A 225 15.73 28.50 10.39
CA THR A 225 14.81 29.31 9.59
C THR A 225 14.83 28.90 8.12
N THR A 226 15.95 28.33 7.65
CA THR A 226 16.19 28.05 6.23
C THR A 226 16.67 26.63 5.95
N GLY A 227 16.88 25.80 7.02
CA GLY A 227 17.52 24.47 6.94
C GLY A 227 19.06 24.58 6.97
N PRO A 228 19.80 23.46 7.17
CA PRO A 228 19.23 22.20 7.65
C PRO A 228 18.65 22.30 9.06
N GLY A 229 17.67 21.44 9.36
CA GLY A 229 17.06 21.34 10.70
C GLY A 229 15.54 21.47 10.69
N THR A 230 14.97 21.73 11.88
CA THR A 230 13.53 21.93 12.05
C THR A 230 13.16 23.39 11.80
N VAL A 231 12.23 23.61 10.89
CA VAL A 231 11.73 24.93 10.52
C VAL A 231 10.25 25.07 10.88
N SER A 232 9.74 26.32 10.95
CA SER A 232 8.31 26.55 11.10
C SER A 232 7.53 26.07 9.87
N ASN A 233 6.24 25.78 10.02
CA ASN A 233 5.37 25.37 8.91
C ASN A 233 5.40 26.40 7.76
N ALA A 234 5.39 27.70 8.09
CA ALA A 234 5.46 28.78 7.11
C ALA A 234 6.76 28.78 6.30
N ASN A 235 7.87 28.37 6.91
CA ASN A 235 9.18 28.37 6.27
C ASN A 235 9.49 27.04 5.55
N TYR A 236 8.68 26.00 5.76
CA TYR A 236 8.97 24.67 5.27
C TYR A 236 9.10 24.60 3.74
N ARG A 237 8.24 25.33 2.99
CA ARG A 237 8.34 25.29 1.51
C ARG A 237 9.65 25.88 0.98
N ALA A 238 10.15 26.91 1.63
CA ALA A 238 11.37 27.62 1.24
C ALA A 238 12.65 27.00 1.81
N CYS A 239 12.56 26.06 2.75
CA CYS A 239 13.76 25.53 3.40
C CYS A 239 14.62 24.68 2.45
N THR A 240 15.93 24.74 2.66
CA THR A 240 16.92 23.91 1.99
C THR A 240 17.02 22.55 2.69
N ALA A 241 16.91 21.47 1.93
CA ALA A 241 17.03 20.11 2.44
C ALA A 241 18.47 19.80 2.94
N PRO A 242 18.63 18.98 3.99
CA PRO A 242 17.55 18.32 4.71
C PRO A 242 16.87 19.25 5.72
N CYS A 243 15.56 19.27 5.73
CA CYS A 243 14.79 20.06 6.69
C CYS A 243 13.44 19.39 6.97
N MET A 244 12.90 19.62 8.16
CA MET A 244 11.59 19.11 8.54
C MET A 244 10.74 20.19 9.21
N THR A 245 9.44 19.97 9.20
CA THR A 245 8.50 20.68 10.06
C THR A 245 7.66 19.66 10.84
N THR A 246 7.15 20.08 11.99
CA THR A 246 6.38 19.24 12.90
C THR A 246 5.04 19.89 13.23
N ILE A 247 3.98 19.07 13.22
CA ILE A 247 2.62 19.50 13.54
C ILE A 247 2.09 18.60 14.64
N THR A 248 1.93 19.14 15.85
CA THR A 248 1.34 18.40 16.96
C THR A 248 -0.16 18.24 16.73
N PHE A 249 -0.69 17.04 16.96
CA PHE A 249 -2.10 16.73 16.76
C PHE A 249 -2.99 17.50 17.75
N ASN A 250 -4.10 18.01 17.28
CA ASN A 250 -5.09 18.68 18.11
C ASN A 250 -5.64 17.72 19.17
N GLY A 251 -5.61 18.17 20.43
CA GLY A 251 -6.00 17.37 21.58
C GLY A 251 -4.86 16.56 22.20
N ASN A 252 -3.64 16.67 21.67
CA ASN A 252 -2.42 16.04 22.21
C ASN A 252 -2.58 14.55 22.51
N PRO A 253 -3.01 13.70 21.54
CA PRO A 253 -3.04 12.27 21.75
C PRO A 253 -1.63 11.76 22.06
N THR A 254 -1.54 10.69 22.86
CA THR A 254 -0.26 10.23 23.39
C THR A 254 0.62 9.59 22.33
N ASP A 255 0.05 8.77 21.47
CA ASP A 255 0.75 8.07 20.39
C ASP A 255 -0.28 7.65 19.34
N THR A 256 0.21 7.23 18.18
CA THR A 256 -0.64 6.58 17.18
C THR A 256 0.14 5.51 16.43
N LEU A 257 -0.56 4.42 16.16
CA LEU A 257 -0.09 3.35 15.27
C LEU A 257 -0.76 3.44 13.89
N SER A 258 -1.51 4.51 13.64
CA SER A 258 -2.15 4.81 12.37
C SER A 258 -1.12 5.41 11.41
N ALA A 259 -0.83 4.73 10.32
CA ALA A 259 0.02 5.27 9.27
C ALA A 259 -0.72 6.37 8.50
N PRO A 260 -0.02 7.44 8.10
CA PRO A 260 -0.64 8.51 7.33
C PRO A 260 -1.05 8.03 5.93
N TYR A 261 -2.23 8.45 5.50
CA TYR A 261 -2.73 8.24 4.14
C TYR A 261 -2.79 9.58 3.41
N TYR A 262 -1.99 9.73 2.36
CA TYR A 262 -2.00 10.92 1.51
C TYR A 262 -2.94 10.75 0.32
N ASP A 263 -3.75 11.76 0.03
CA ASP A 263 -4.61 11.80 -1.15
C ASP A 263 -3.82 12.30 -2.36
N PHE A 264 -3.55 11.42 -3.31
CA PHE A 264 -2.86 11.74 -4.56
C PHE A 264 -3.80 12.28 -5.66
N THR A 265 -5.06 12.56 -5.35
CA THR A 265 -5.97 13.17 -6.32
C THR A 265 -5.44 14.55 -6.72
N ARG A 266 -5.42 14.82 -8.02
CA ARG A 266 -4.87 16.07 -8.55
C ARG A 266 -5.54 17.30 -7.94
N GLY A 267 -4.72 18.20 -7.40
CA GLY A 267 -5.16 19.42 -6.73
C GLY A 267 -5.52 19.23 -5.26
N SER A 268 -5.52 17.99 -4.77
CA SER A 268 -5.50 17.68 -3.35
C SER A 268 -4.08 17.85 -2.79
N ASP A 269 -3.95 18.20 -1.54
CA ASP A 269 -2.70 18.18 -0.76
C ASP A 269 -3.07 17.85 0.69
N VAL A 270 -3.81 16.76 0.83
CA VAL A 270 -4.47 16.35 2.07
C VAL A 270 -3.94 15.00 2.53
N LEU A 271 -3.78 14.87 3.84
CA LEU A 271 -3.33 13.65 4.49
C LEU A 271 -4.24 13.37 5.70
N TYR A 272 -4.59 12.11 5.88
CA TYR A 272 -5.43 11.63 6.98
C TYR A 272 -4.63 10.72 7.91
N VAL A 273 -4.88 10.83 9.22
CA VAL A 273 -4.28 9.99 10.26
C VAL A 273 -5.27 9.76 11.39
N GLY A 274 -5.40 8.52 11.85
CA GLY A 274 -6.12 8.20 13.07
C GLY A 274 -5.26 8.42 14.32
N ASP A 275 -5.89 8.59 15.48
CA ASP A 275 -5.19 8.65 16.77
C ASP A 275 -5.62 7.54 17.74
N ASP A 276 -4.92 7.48 18.87
CA ASP A 276 -5.19 6.51 19.93
C ASP A 276 -6.41 6.86 20.79
N ALA A 277 -6.95 8.07 20.64
CA ALA A 277 -8.19 8.52 21.32
C ALA A 277 -9.45 8.32 20.47
N GLY A 278 -9.30 7.81 19.23
CA GLY A 278 -10.41 7.51 18.33
C GLY A 278 -10.84 8.67 17.45
N LYS A 279 -9.95 9.61 17.19
CA LYS A 279 -10.19 10.73 16.28
C LYS A 279 -9.43 10.53 14.98
N LEU A 280 -10.05 10.96 13.89
CA LEU A 280 -9.43 11.04 12.58
C LEU A 280 -9.06 12.50 12.30
N HIS A 281 -7.78 12.74 12.09
CA HIS A 281 -7.19 14.04 11.79
C HIS A 281 -7.04 14.22 10.29
N GLU A 282 -7.22 15.47 9.83
CA GLU A 282 -6.94 15.91 8.47
C GLU A 282 -5.83 16.97 8.51
N PHE A 283 -4.84 16.80 7.64
CA PHE A 283 -3.75 17.75 7.45
C PHE A 283 -3.76 18.22 6.00
N THR A 284 -3.55 19.51 5.80
CA THR A 284 -3.50 20.16 4.48
C THR A 284 -2.14 20.76 4.22
N GLY A 285 -1.84 21.05 2.96
CA GLY A 285 -0.58 21.68 2.57
C GLY A 285 0.65 20.79 2.79
N VAL A 286 0.47 19.46 2.86
CA VAL A 286 1.50 18.53 3.35
C VAL A 286 2.71 18.50 2.44
N PHE A 287 2.52 18.31 1.13
CA PHE A 287 3.63 18.20 0.18
C PHE A 287 3.78 19.38 -0.78
N SER A 288 2.77 20.21 -0.95
CA SER A 288 2.83 21.36 -1.87
C SER A 288 2.47 22.71 -1.24
N GLY A 289 1.58 22.72 -0.24
CA GLY A 289 1.16 23.94 0.48
C GLY A 289 1.97 24.20 1.76
N THR A 290 1.41 25.00 2.67
CA THR A 290 1.92 25.18 4.03
C THR A 290 1.32 24.11 4.92
N PRO A 291 2.12 23.19 5.50
CA PRO A 291 1.58 22.11 6.31
C PRO A 291 0.86 22.62 7.55
N ALA A 292 -0.37 22.16 7.74
CA ALA A 292 -1.19 22.49 8.89
C ALA A 292 -2.23 21.40 9.16
N GLU A 293 -2.64 21.22 10.40
CA GLU A 293 -3.81 20.45 10.73
C GLU A 293 -5.07 21.28 10.44
N SER A 294 -6.08 20.67 9.86
CA SER A 294 -7.36 21.32 9.55
C SER A 294 -8.11 21.66 10.83
N GLY A 295 -8.76 22.82 10.81
CA GLY A 295 -9.68 23.22 11.89
C GLY A 295 -11.05 22.55 11.74
N SER A 296 -11.99 22.89 12.67
CA SER A 296 -13.36 22.35 12.64
C SER A 296 -13.91 22.25 11.21
N PRO A 297 -14.48 21.09 10.83
CA PRO A 297 -14.97 20.00 11.70
C PRO A 297 -13.92 18.92 12.06
N TRP A 298 -12.67 19.12 11.73
CA TRP A 298 -11.60 18.21 12.10
C TRP A 298 -10.95 18.56 13.46
N PRO A 299 -10.42 17.57 14.23
CA PRO A 299 -10.47 16.13 13.95
C PRO A 299 -11.88 15.57 14.13
N ALA A 300 -12.24 14.60 13.28
CA ALA A 300 -13.53 13.92 13.34
C ALA A 300 -13.53 12.85 14.45
N ILE A 301 -14.56 12.85 15.31
CA ILE A 301 -14.70 11.85 16.37
C ILE A 301 -15.32 10.58 15.78
N VAL A 302 -14.58 9.48 15.79
CA VAL A 302 -15.03 8.17 15.27
C VAL A 302 -15.37 7.22 16.39
N ALA A 303 -14.53 7.16 17.42
CA ALA A 303 -14.62 6.21 18.51
C ALA A 303 -14.02 6.80 19.79
N SER A 304 -13.86 5.99 20.83
CA SER A 304 -13.10 6.33 22.05
C SER A 304 -11.90 5.40 22.26
N VAL A 305 -11.40 4.79 21.18
CA VAL A 305 -10.30 3.82 21.17
C VAL A 305 -9.48 4.01 19.90
N LYS A 306 -8.28 3.43 19.86
CA LYS A 306 -7.32 3.54 18.77
C LYS A 306 -7.93 3.26 17.40
N LEU A 307 -7.61 4.10 16.43
CA LEU A 307 -7.96 3.89 15.03
C LEU A 307 -6.84 3.17 14.27
N SER A 308 -7.21 2.42 13.24
CA SER A 308 -6.28 1.91 12.23
C SER A 308 -5.74 3.03 11.34
N SER A 309 -4.82 2.67 10.46
CA SER A 309 -4.48 3.53 9.33
C SER A 309 -5.73 3.78 8.48
N PRO A 310 -6.00 5.03 8.06
CA PRO A 310 -7.14 5.36 7.22
C PRO A 310 -6.89 4.98 5.76
N VAL A 311 -7.98 4.83 5.00
CA VAL A 311 -7.94 4.71 3.54
C VAL A 311 -9.00 5.64 2.96
N TYR A 312 -8.57 6.63 2.19
CA TYR A 312 -9.47 7.54 1.52
C TYR A 312 -9.87 7.02 0.14
N ASP A 313 -11.17 6.98 -0.12
CA ASP A 313 -11.71 6.67 -1.44
C ASP A 313 -12.20 7.94 -2.13
N SER A 314 -11.52 8.34 -3.17
CA SER A 314 -11.85 9.55 -3.93
C SER A 314 -13.13 9.42 -4.76
N VAL A 315 -13.69 8.23 -4.93
CA VAL A 315 -14.96 8.02 -5.64
C VAL A 315 -16.14 8.31 -4.71
N SER A 316 -16.14 7.71 -3.52
CA SER A 316 -17.19 7.96 -2.53
C SER A 316 -16.97 9.23 -1.70
N GLY A 317 -15.75 9.76 -1.67
CA GLY A 317 -15.37 10.90 -0.84
C GLY A 317 -15.22 10.58 0.64
N ASN A 318 -15.22 9.31 1.00
CA ASN A 318 -15.11 8.85 2.38
C ASN A 318 -13.70 8.41 2.75
N VAL A 319 -13.35 8.60 4.01
CA VAL A 319 -12.19 7.96 4.66
C VAL A 319 -12.68 6.80 5.50
N PHE A 320 -12.17 5.61 5.24
CA PHE A 320 -12.50 4.40 5.95
C PHE A 320 -11.46 4.08 7.01
N VAL A 321 -11.93 3.69 8.20
CA VAL A 321 -11.09 3.31 9.33
C VAL A 321 -11.70 2.12 10.07
N THR A 322 -10.84 1.33 10.71
CA THR A 322 -11.23 0.34 11.72
C THR A 322 -10.80 0.82 13.10
N THR A 323 -11.29 0.20 14.15
CA THR A 323 -10.92 0.54 15.52
C THR A 323 -10.37 -0.68 16.25
N SER A 324 -9.62 -0.46 17.32
CA SER A 324 -9.39 -1.49 18.31
C SER A 324 -10.70 -1.82 19.04
N ARG A 325 -10.70 -2.90 19.85
CA ARG A 325 -11.87 -3.31 20.62
C ARG A 325 -12.32 -2.20 21.58
N GLN A 326 -13.60 -1.87 21.56
CA GLN A 326 -14.23 -1.09 22.61
C GLN A 326 -14.68 -2.00 23.76
N THR A 327 -14.43 -1.61 25.00
CA THR A 327 -14.75 -2.39 26.20
C THR A 327 -16.09 -2.03 26.84
N SER A 328 -16.71 -0.92 26.44
CA SER A 328 -17.99 -0.45 26.98
C SER A 328 -19.11 -0.69 25.96
N ASN A 329 -20.29 -1.10 26.46
CA ASN A 329 -21.54 -1.32 25.70
C ASN A 329 -21.39 -1.71 24.24
N ASN A 330 -21.46 -3.01 23.92
CA ASN A 330 -21.20 -3.59 22.60
C ASN A 330 -19.70 -3.70 22.26
N SER A 331 -18.99 -4.43 23.09
CA SER A 331 -17.56 -4.70 22.96
C SER A 331 -17.22 -5.36 21.63
N GLY A 332 -16.25 -4.79 20.90
CA GLY A 332 -15.73 -5.33 19.64
C GLY A 332 -15.00 -4.28 18.84
N ALA A 333 -14.17 -4.74 17.91
CA ALA A 333 -13.60 -3.89 16.88
C ALA A 333 -14.71 -3.35 15.97
N ARG A 334 -14.49 -2.21 15.35
CA ARG A 334 -15.50 -1.52 14.53
C ARG A 334 -14.94 -1.06 13.21
N PHE A 335 -15.83 -0.86 12.25
CA PHE A 335 -15.57 -0.23 10.97
C PHE A 335 -16.40 1.04 10.85
N ALA A 336 -15.80 2.12 10.35
CA ALA A 336 -16.46 3.40 10.19
C ALA A 336 -15.98 4.10 8.90
N ALA A 337 -16.83 4.95 8.35
CA ALA A 337 -16.49 5.90 7.31
C ALA A 337 -16.63 7.33 7.85
N VAL A 338 -15.77 8.22 7.40
CA VAL A 338 -15.82 9.65 7.70
C VAL A 338 -15.96 10.40 6.37
N CYS A 339 -16.98 11.22 6.26
CA CYS A 339 -17.16 12.05 5.07
C CYS A 339 -16.07 13.13 5.01
N ALA A 340 -15.27 13.10 3.95
CA ALA A 340 -14.11 13.98 3.80
C ALA A 340 -14.28 15.04 2.73
N THR A 341 -15.17 14.85 1.75
CA THR A 341 -15.32 15.78 0.62
C THR A 341 -16.78 16.01 0.24
N SER A 342 -17.01 16.93 -0.68
CA SER A 342 -18.34 17.17 -1.23
C SER A 342 -18.95 15.97 -1.97
N ALA A 343 -18.16 14.93 -2.29
CA ALA A 343 -18.68 13.72 -2.92
C ALA A 343 -19.61 12.93 -1.98
N CYS A 344 -19.32 12.93 -0.68
CA CYS A 344 -20.16 12.32 0.35
C CYS A 344 -21.07 13.33 1.07
N ALA A 345 -20.72 14.63 1.08
CA ALA A 345 -21.50 15.67 1.72
C ALA A 345 -22.79 15.96 0.95
N GLY A 346 -23.88 16.25 1.66
CA GLY A 346 -25.16 16.59 1.04
C GLY A 346 -25.96 15.38 0.53
N VAL A 347 -25.46 14.19 0.62
CA VAL A 347 -26.23 12.96 0.37
C VAL A 347 -27.32 12.86 1.44
N ASN A 348 -28.57 13.00 1.02
CA ASN A 348 -29.70 13.06 1.93
C ASN A 348 -29.98 11.66 2.46
N ALA A 349 -29.44 11.36 3.61
CA ALA A 349 -29.66 10.15 4.34
C ALA A 349 -30.96 10.33 5.14
N GLY A 350 -32.10 10.09 4.66
CA GLY A 350 -33.44 10.09 5.31
C GLY A 350 -33.69 10.85 6.61
N ASN A 351 -32.67 11.28 7.31
CA ASN A 351 -32.68 12.01 8.59
C ASN A 351 -31.71 13.21 8.66
N GLY A 352 -31.19 13.68 7.54
CA GLY A 352 -30.35 14.88 7.52
C GLY A 352 -29.23 14.83 6.49
N THR A 353 -28.57 15.95 6.30
CA THR A 353 -27.44 16.10 5.39
C THR A 353 -26.16 15.63 6.07
N ILE A 354 -25.41 14.74 5.43
CA ILE A 354 -24.06 14.38 5.88
C ILE A 354 -23.15 15.58 5.62
N ALA A 355 -22.49 16.06 6.66
CA ALA A 355 -21.50 17.12 6.55
C ALA A 355 -20.08 16.54 6.52
N ILE A 356 -19.15 17.28 5.92
CA ILE A 356 -17.71 16.96 6.00
C ILE A 356 -17.30 16.85 7.47
N GLY A 357 -16.43 15.90 7.82
CA GLY A 357 -16.01 15.61 9.19
C GLY A 357 -17.00 14.80 10.01
N THR A 358 -18.14 14.39 9.43
CA THR A 358 -19.10 13.52 10.11
C THR A 358 -18.71 12.07 9.93
N ALA A 359 -18.48 11.39 11.06
CA ALA A 359 -18.31 9.94 11.08
C ALA A 359 -19.66 9.23 11.03
N THR A 360 -19.71 8.10 10.35
CA THR A 360 -20.85 7.19 10.41
C THR A 360 -20.98 6.60 11.80
N PRO A 361 -22.17 6.12 12.19
CA PRO A 361 -22.26 5.15 13.25
C PRO A 361 -21.34 3.96 12.92
N SER A 362 -20.39 3.68 13.82
CA SER A 362 -19.43 2.60 13.59
C SER A 362 -20.11 1.24 13.70
N LEU A 363 -19.80 0.33 12.77
CA LEU A 363 -20.34 -1.02 12.76
C LEU A 363 -19.48 -1.94 13.59
N VAL A 364 -20.09 -2.74 14.48
CA VAL A 364 -19.38 -3.78 15.23
C VAL A 364 -19.05 -4.94 14.29
N LEU A 365 -17.79 -5.31 14.24
CA LEU A 365 -17.29 -6.45 13.46
C LEU A 365 -17.49 -7.73 14.31
N GLY A 366 -18.69 -8.28 14.25
CA GLY A 366 -19.10 -9.44 15.02
C GLY A 366 -19.79 -10.51 14.17
N PRO A 367 -20.24 -11.61 14.78
CA PRO A 367 -20.91 -12.68 14.07
C PRO A 367 -22.17 -12.17 13.39
N THR A 368 -22.34 -12.48 12.11
CA THR A 368 -23.60 -12.28 11.42
C THR A 368 -24.54 -13.40 11.83
N SER A 369 -25.45 -13.15 12.76
CA SER A 369 -26.62 -14.02 12.91
C SER A 369 -27.62 -13.72 11.79
N THR A 370 -28.24 -14.75 11.29
CA THR A 370 -29.00 -14.82 10.03
C THR A 370 -30.19 -13.88 9.87
N SER A 371 -30.49 -12.99 10.79
CA SER A 371 -31.66 -12.13 10.64
C SER A 371 -31.61 -10.74 11.25
N THR A 372 -30.69 -10.43 12.14
CA THR A 372 -30.71 -9.13 12.85
C THR A 372 -29.33 -8.78 13.40
N VAL A 373 -28.32 -8.71 12.57
CA VAL A 373 -27.15 -7.97 13.01
C VAL A 373 -27.58 -6.51 13.06
N ALA A 374 -27.75 -6.04 14.26
CA ALA A 374 -27.97 -4.66 14.49
C ALA A 374 -26.74 -3.90 14.02
N CYS A 375 -26.80 -3.33 12.84
CA CYS A 375 -25.81 -2.37 12.35
C CYS A 375 -25.70 -1.15 13.26
N ASN A 376 -26.56 -1.04 14.23
CA ASN A 376 -26.58 -0.05 15.29
C ASN A 376 -25.82 -0.49 16.56
N GLY A 377 -25.07 -1.57 16.51
CA GLY A 377 -24.17 -1.96 17.61
C GLY A 377 -24.84 -2.54 18.85
N THR A 378 -26.10 -2.96 18.80
CA THR A 378 -26.76 -3.59 19.94
C THR A 378 -26.68 -5.11 19.83
N GLY A 379 -25.78 -5.75 20.57
CA GLY A 379 -25.93 -7.14 20.95
C GLY A 379 -24.97 -8.18 20.39
N ALA A 380 -23.98 -7.83 19.56
CA ALA A 380 -22.95 -8.78 19.19
C ALA A 380 -21.64 -8.46 19.94
N SER A 381 -21.09 -9.44 20.66
CA SER A 381 -19.71 -9.38 21.11
C SER A 381 -18.83 -9.53 19.87
N GLY A 382 -18.26 -8.42 19.38
CA GLY A 382 -17.26 -8.45 18.32
C GLY A 382 -15.94 -9.05 18.80
N ASP A 383 -14.86 -8.76 18.10
CA ASP A 383 -13.52 -9.25 18.43
C ASP A 383 -13.26 -9.19 19.94
N THR A 384 -13.08 -10.36 20.56
CA THR A 384 -12.87 -10.49 21.99
C THR A 384 -11.44 -10.19 22.41
N VAL A 385 -10.56 -9.99 21.44
CA VAL A 385 -9.14 -9.74 21.65
C VAL A 385 -8.88 -8.25 21.49
N ASP A 386 -8.15 -7.66 22.43
CA ASP A 386 -7.78 -6.23 22.41
C ASP A 386 -6.69 -5.98 21.37
N LEU A 387 -7.01 -6.27 20.13
CA LEU A 387 -6.15 -6.02 18.99
C LEU A 387 -6.70 -4.91 18.11
N ARG A 388 -5.81 -4.10 17.62
CA ARG A 388 -6.14 -3.18 16.56
C ARG A 388 -6.36 -3.98 15.26
N VAL A 389 -7.53 -3.80 14.66
CA VAL A 389 -7.81 -4.33 13.33
C VAL A 389 -6.95 -3.57 12.32
N ASP A 390 -6.40 -4.28 11.35
CA ASP A 390 -5.59 -3.69 10.28
C ASP A 390 -6.41 -2.68 9.45
N ALA A 391 -5.73 -1.85 8.66
CA ALA A 391 -6.39 -0.95 7.73
C ALA A 391 -7.28 -1.74 6.76
N PRO A 392 -8.46 -1.23 6.39
CA PRO A 392 -9.26 -1.88 5.37
C PRO A 392 -8.57 -1.82 4.01
N ILE A 393 -8.82 -2.80 3.15
CA ILE A 393 -8.53 -2.66 1.72
C ILE A 393 -9.74 -2.05 1.04
N VAL A 394 -9.53 -1.05 0.20
CA VAL A 394 -10.59 -0.39 -0.55
C VAL A 394 -10.33 -0.54 -2.05
N ASP A 395 -11.30 -1.11 -2.77
CA ASP A 395 -11.35 -1.09 -4.23
C ASP A 395 -12.29 0.03 -4.68
N SER A 396 -11.71 1.13 -5.11
CA SER A 396 -12.45 2.30 -5.59
C SER A 396 -13.27 2.03 -6.85
N THR A 397 -12.84 1.12 -7.71
CA THR A 397 -13.54 0.80 -8.96
C THR A 397 -14.76 -0.09 -8.71
N ALA A 398 -14.59 -1.13 -7.88
CA ALA A 398 -15.68 -2.02 -7.48
C ALA A 398 -16.60 -1.41 -6.41
N GLY A 399 -16.18 -0.32 -5.76
CA GLY A 399 -16.91 0.30 -4.66
C GLY A 399 -17.03 -0.62 -3.44
N LYS A 400 -15.95 -1.33 -3.10
CA LYS A 400 -15.92 -2.30 -2.00
C LYS A 400 -14.79 -2.00 -1.02
N ALA A 401 -15.07 -2.23 0.26
CA ALA A 401 -14.09 -2.22 1.35
C ALA A 401 -14.03 -3.61 2.00
N TYR A 402 -12.84 -4.07 2.29
CA TYR A 402 -12.58 -5.37 2.93
C TYR A 402 -11.89 -5.15 4.27
N VAL A 403 -12.41 -5.79 5.32
CA VAL A 403 -11.93 -5.63 6.71
C VAL A 403 -11.55 -6.99 7.27
N PHE A 404 -10.39 -7.07 7.91
CA PHE A 404 -9.78 -8.31 8.38
C PHE A 404 -9.83 -8.37 9.91
N VAL A 405 -10.43 -9.41 10.47
CA VAL A 405 -10.67 -9.53 11.91
C VAL A 405 -10.16 -10.88 12.42
N GLY A 406 -9.22 -10.85 13.36
CA GLY A 406 -8.61 -12.05 13.93
C GLY A 406 -9.55 -12.91 14.75
N ASN A 407 -10.62 -12.33 15.30
CA ASN A 407 -11.69 -13.05 16.01
C ASN A 407 -12.99 -12.24 15.93
N ASN A 408 -13.99 -12.79 15.27
CA ASN A 408 -15.29 -12.16 15.09
C ASN A 408 -16.22 -12.26 16.33
N GLY A 409 -15.70 -12.69 17.49
CA GLY A 409 -16.49 -12.90 18.70
C GLY A 409 -17.29 -14.21 18.73
N ASN A 410 -17.31 -14.97 17.64
CA ASN A 410 -17.96 -16.29 17.55
C ASN A 410 -16.96 -17.42 17.26
N GLY A 411 -15.71 -17.20 17.63
CA GLY A 411 -14.65 -18.19 17.50
C GLY A 411 -14.10 -18.39 16.10
N SER A 412 -14.28 -17.42 15.19
CA SER A 412 -13.73 -17.48 13.84
C SER A 412 -12.93 -16.23 13.50
N SER A 413 -11.82 -16.39 12.80
CA SER A 413 -11.22 -15.31 12.01
C SER A 413 -12.09 -15.03 10.80
N ALA A 414 -12.23 -13.77 10.39
CA ALA A 414 -13.16 -13.40 9.34
C ALA A 414 -12.69 -12.21 8.50
N VAL A 415 -13.12 -12.19 7.24
CA VAL A 415 -13.03 -11.05 6.34
C VAL A 415 -14.45 -10.54 6.06
N TYR A 416 -14.65 -9.26 6.22
CA TYR A 416 -15.92 -8.58 5.93
C TYR A 416 -15.79 -7.78 4.64
N GLN A 417 -16.81 -7.82 3.81
CA GLN A 417 -16.92 -6.98 2.62
C GLN A 417 -18.07 -5.99 2.81
N PHE A 418 -17.79 -4.71 2.60
CA PHE A 418 -18.75 -3.61 2.66
C PHE A 418 -18.80 -2.88 1.32
N SER A 419 -19.92 -2.21 1.04
CA SER A 419 -19.98 -1.21 -0.03
C SER A 419 -19.31 0.10 0.44
N THR A 420 -18.58 0.79 -0.44
CA THR A 420 -18.06 2.13 -0.15
C THR A 420 -19.09 3.23 -0.36
N THR A 421 -20.22 2.91 -1.00
CA THR A 421 -21.31 3.87 -1.26
C THR A 421 -22.21 4.00 -0.06
N VAL A 422 -22.61 5.23 0.21
CA VAL A 422 -23.58 5.60 1.24
C VAL A 422 -24.96 5.62 0.60
N ASP A 423 -25.88 4.82 1.11
CA ASP A 423 -27.27 4.87 0.66
C ASP A 423 -28.07 6.02 1.31
N SER A 424 -29.27 6.25 0.82
CA SER A 424 -30.19 7.30 1.32
C SER A 424 -30.62 7.11 2.79
N ASN A 425 -30.25 6.00 3.42
CA ASN A 425 -30.61 5.63 4.79
C ASN A 425 -29.44 5.58 5.78
N HIS A 426 -28.34 6.27 5.52
CA HIS A 426 -27.16 6.37 6.39
C HIS A 426 -26.01 5.40 6.12
N PHE A 427 -25.79 4.96 4.98
CA PHE A 427 -24.73 4.06 4.57
C PHE A 427 -25.26 2.72 4.09
N ALA A 428 -24.74 2.28 2.98
CA ALA A 428 -24.90 0.90 2.54
C ALA A 428 -24.43 -0.13 3.59
N PHE A 429 -23.76 0.33 4.64
CA PHE A 429 -23.52 -0.42 5.86
C PHE A 429 -24.79 -0.69 6.67
N HIS A 430 -25.84 0.11 6.48
CA HIS A 430 -27.05 0.05 7.32
C HIS A 430 -27.86 -1.21 7.13
N SER A 431 -27.83 -1.80 5.97
CA SER A 431 -28.56 -3.04 5.69
C SER A 431 -27.88 -4.29 6.26
N CYS A 432 -26.75 -4.15 6.97
CA CYS A 432 -25.93 -5.29 7.38
C CYS A 432 -25.61 -6.25 6.22
N GLY A 433 -25.66 -5.72 5.00
CA GLY A 433 -25.29 -6.42 3.78
C GLY A 433 -23.80 -6.69 3.68
N ALA A 434 -23.07 -6.58 4.80
CA ALA A 434 -21.71 -7.06 4.88
C ALA A 434 -21.72 -8.58 4.74
N THR A 435 -21.11 -9.05 3.67
CA THR A 435 -20.80 -10.48 3.55
C THR A 435 -19.63 -10.76 4.47
N GLN A 436 -19.78 -11.72 5.37
CA GLN A 436 -18.69 -12.22 6.20
C GLN A 436 -18.19 -13.54 5.61
N ALA A 437 -16.89 -13.63 5.38
CA ALA A 437 -16.22 -14.88 5.03
C ALA A 437 -15.37 -15.36 6.22
N THR A 438 -15.63 -16.57 6.71
CA THR A 438 -14.78 -17.17 7.76
C THR A 438 -13.49 -17.73 7.15
N VAL A 439 -12.37 -17.53 7.86
CA VAL A 439 -11.03 -18.00 7.47
C VAL A 439 -10.38 -18.80 8.59
N GLY A 440 -11.15 -19.73 9.14
CA GLY A 440 -10.74 -20.65 10.18
C GLY A 440 -11.10 -20.22 11.58
N THR A 441 -10.37 -20.72 12.56
CA THR A 441 -10.61 -20.51 13.99
C THR A 441 -10.17 -19.11 14.42
N GLY A 442 -10.97 -18.44 15.20
CA GLY A 442 -10.62 -17.14 15.77
C GLY A 442 -9.48 -17.24 16.76
N SER A 443 -8.63 -16.24 16.76
CA SER A 443 -7.54 -16.13 17.73
C SER A 443 -8.10 -15.89 19.13
N THR A 444 -7.60 -16.65 20.10
CA THR A 444 -7.87 -16.44 21.54
C THR A 444 -6.65 -15.82 22.25
N THR A 445 -5.53 -15.69 21.57
CA THR A 445 -4.23 -15.28 22.12
C THR A 445 -3.78 -13.89 21.63
N GLY A 446 -4.64 -13.18 20.91
CA GLY A 446 -4.28 -11.86 20.42
C GLY A 446 -3.50 -11.85 19.11
N ILE A 447 -3.60 -12.88 18.29
CA ILE A 447 -2.97 -12.91 16.96
C ILE A 447 -3.87 -12.15 15.97
N PRO A 448 -3.38 -11.07 15.34
CA PRO A 448 -4.14 -10.32 14.36
C PRO A 448 -4.34 -11.12 13.07
N LEU A 449 -5.40 -10.81 12.35
CA LEU A 449 -5.55 -11.13 10.92
C LEU A 449 -5.17 -9.89 10.13
N PHE A 450 -4.03 -9.94 9.44
CA PHE A 450 -3.61 -8.87 8.58
C PHE A 450 -4.27 -8.93 7.20
N SER A 451 -4.16 -7.83 6.46
CA SER A 451 -4.71 -7.70 5.12
C SER A 451 -4.22 -8.80 4.18
N GLY A 452 -5.14 -9.26 3.35
CA GLY A 452 -4.86 -10.12 2.20
C GLY A 452 -4.45 -9.33 0.96
N ASP A 453 -4.30 -10.06 -0.16
CA ASP A 453 -4.17 -9.44 -1.48
C ASP A 453 -4.95 -10.28 -2.51
N PHE A 454 -5.35 -9.63 -3.60
CA PHE A 454 -6.13 -10.26 -4.66
C PHE A 454 -5.20 -10.90 -5.69
N ASP A 455 -5.69 -11.95 -6.36
CA ASP A 455 -4.99 -12.54 -7.49
C ASP A 455 -5.13 -11.72 -8.78
N ASN A 456 -4.31 -12.02 -9.77
CA ASN A 456 -4.39 -11.35 -11.06
C ASN A 456 -5.72 -11.64 -11.80
N VAL A 457 -6.41 -12.73 -11.46
CA VAL A 457 -7.76 -13.00 -12.00
C VAL A 457 -8.75 -11.92 -11.59
N TYR A 458 -8.68 -11.46 -10.35
CA TYR A 458 -9.49 -10.34 -9.86
C TYR A 458 -9.17 -9.03 -10.60
N TYR A 459 -7.90 -8.69 -10.64
CA TYR A 459 -7.43 -7.44 -11.24
C TYR A 459 -7.65 -7.38 -12.77
N SER A 460 -7.58 -8.51 -13.46
CA SER A 460 -7.80 -8.64 -14.90
C SER A 460 -9.24 -8.95 -15.28
N SER A 461 -10.14 -9.00 -14.31
CA SER A 461 -11.56 -9.30 -14.54
C SER A 461 -12.17 -8.40 -15.64
N ALA A 462 -13.03 -8.96 -16.47
CA ALA A 462 -13.64 -8.25 -17.60
C ALA A 462 -14.46 -7.01 -17.16
N SER A 463 -15.02 -7.04 -15.96
CA SER A 463 -15.76 -5.92 -15.35
C SER A 463 -15.06 -5.48 -14.07
N GLY A 464 -14.55 -4.25 -14.04
CA GLY A 464 -13.99 -3.65 -12.83
C GLY A 464 -15.06 -3.27 -11.80
N ALA A 465 -16.25 -2.90 -12.24
CA ALA A 465 -17.37 -2.60 -11.34
C ALA A 465 -17.96 -3.86 -10.68
N SER A 466 -17.71 -5.04 -11.25
CA SER A 466 -18.16 -6.33 -10.72
C SER A 466 -17.08 -7.38 -10.92
N PRO A 467 -15.92 -7.23 -10.26
CA PRO A 467 -14.78 -8.12 -10.48
C PRO A 467 -15.07 -9.53 -9.98
N THR A 468 -14.42 -10.48 -10.62
CA THR A 468 -14.44 -11.89 -10.25
C THR A 468 -13.00 -12.39 -10.14
N GLY A 469 -12.67 -13.05 -9.05
CA GLY A 469 -11.32 -13.53 -8.75
C GLY A 469 -11.23 -14.10 -7.36
N ASN A 470 -10.08 -14.00 -6.73
CA ASN A 470 -9.88 -14.50 -5.38
C ASN A 470 -9.08 -13.48 -4.54
N LEU A 471 -9.39 -13.45 -3.24
CA LEU A 471 -8.61 -12.80 -2.20
C LEU A 471 -7.90 -13.88 -1.38
N TYR A 472 -6.60 -13.75 -1.21
CA TYR A 472 -5.80 -14.64 -0.37
C TYR A 472 -5.51 -13.98 0.97
N VAL A 473 -5.66 -14.74 2.06
CA VAL A 473 -5.47 -14.24 3.42
C VAL A 473 -4.88 -15.34 4.30
N CYS A 474 -4.04 -14.96 5.25
CA CYS A 474 -3.48 -15.90 6.22
C CYS A 474 -4.33 -15.91 7.50
N GLY A 475 -5.26 -16.83 7.58
CA GLY A 475 -6.09 -17.11 8.77
C GLY A 475 -5.48 -18.14 9.70
N ASN A 476 -6.33 -18.83 10.46
CA ASN A 476 -5.90 -19.83 11.43
C ASN A 476 -6.79 -21.08 11.37
N THR A 477 -6.20 -22.25 11.44
CA THR A 477 -6.92 -23.53 11.54
C THR A 477 -6.38 -24.34 12.69
N SER A 478 -7.21 -24.61 13.69
CA SER A 478 -6.85 -25.45 14.84
C SER A 478 -5.53 -25.01 15.53
N GLY A 479 -5.27 -23.73 15.59
CA GLY A 479 -4.07 -23.18 16.19
C GLY A 479 -2.87 -23.06 15.24
N ASN A 480 -3.03 -23.34 13.94
CA ASN A 480 -1.97 -23.23 12.94
C ASN A 480 -2.25 -22.08 11.97
N ALA A 481 -1.26 -21.25 11.70
CA ALA A 481 -1.37 -20.24 10.65
C ALA A 481 -1.64 -20.92 9.30
N THR A 482 -2.66 -20.49 8.59
CA THR A 482 -3.20 -21.20 7.42
C THR A 482 -3.57 -20.20 6.33
N LEU A 483 -3.11 -20.49 5.10
CA LEU A 483 -3.50 -19.72 3.92
C LEU A 483 -4.89 -20.14 3.48
N TYR A 484 -5.75 -19.14 3.26
CA TYR A 484 -7.10 -19.28 2.72
C TYR A 484 -7.25 -18.53 1.41
N GLN A 485 -8.08 -19.09 0.53
CA GLN A 485 -8.60 -18.43 -0.67
C GLN A 485 -10.06 -18.07 -0.46
N LEU A 486 -10.41 -16.82 -0.68
CA LEU A 486 -11.77 -16.30 -0.64
C LEU A 486 -12.21 -15.97 -2.06
N ARG A 487 -13.22 -16.69 -2.55
CA ARG A 487 -13.78 -16.45 -3.88
C ARG A 487 -14.60 -15.17 -3.88
N ILE A 488 -14.40 -14.38 -4.93
CA ILE A 488 -15.24 -13.23 -5.27
C ILE A 488 -15.89 -13.51 -6.64
N THR A 489 -17.20 -13.40 -6.70
CA THR A 489 -17.95 -13.63 -7.94
C THR A 489 -18.86 -12.45 -8.20
N SER A 490 -18.65 -11.74 -9.31
CA SER A 490 -19.39 -10.53 -9.65
C SER A 490 -19.48 -9.57 -8.46
N ASP A 491 -18.32 -9.21 -7.90
CA ASP A 491 -18.08 -8.36 -6.74
C ASP A 491 -18.56 -8.91 -5.36
N ALA A 492 -19.20 -10.06 -5.32
CA ALA A 492 -19.70 -10.65 -4.09
C ALA A 492 -18.67 -11.62 -3.46
N LEU A 493 -18.31 -11.38 -2.21
CA LEU A 493 -17.44 -12.25 -1.41
C LEU A 493 -18.17 -13.53 -1.01
N ALA A 494 -17.51 -14.69 -1.12
CA ALA A 494 -18.02 -15.96 -0.59
C ALA A 494 -18.15 -15.89 0.95
N THR A 495 -19.08 -16.70 1.51
CA THR A 495 -19.33 -16.72 2.97
C THR A 495 -18.31 -17.54 3.79
N SER A 496 -17.46 -18.29 3.10
CA SER A 496 -16.38 -19.06 3.73
C SER A 496 -15.15 -19.13 2.83
N GLY A 497 -13.97 -19.12 3.43
CA GLY A 497 -12.72 -19.34 2.73
C GLY A 497 -12.48 -20.83 2.44
N THR A 498 -11.88 -21.10 1.30
CA THR A 498 -11.30 -22.42 0.98
C THR A 498 -9.93 -22.51 1.63
N LEU A 499 -9.71 -23.50 2.47
CA LEU A 499 -8.39 -23.79 3.03
C LEU A 499 -7.44 -24.18 1.90
N VAL A 500 -6.32 -23.48 1.77
CA VAL A 500 -5.27 -23.80 0.80
C VAL A 500 -4.28 -24.76 1.44
N LEU A 501 -3.51 -24.30 2.43
CA LEU A 501 -2.58 -25.12 3.20
C LEU A 501 -2.17 -24.43 4.51
N ALA A 502 -1.72 -25.22 5.48
CA ALA A 502 -1.07 -24.68 6.67
C ALA A 502 0.30 -24.09 6.30
N VAL A 503 0.52 -22.81 6.64
CA VAL A 503 1.78 -22.10 6.38
C VAL A 503 2.73 -22.12 7.58
N SER A 504 2.22 -22.56 8.73
CA SER A 504 3.01 -22.83 9.94
C SER A 504 2.36 -23.95 10.73
N SER A 505 3.14 -24.72 11.45
CA SER A 505 2.67 -25.71 12.45
C SER A 505 2.49 -25.09 13.84
N ALA A 506 2.44 -23.76 13.95
CA ALA A 506 2.28 -23.05 15.20
C ALA A 506 1.17 -22.00 15.11
N ASN A 507 0.62 -21.67 16.27
CA ASN A 507 -0.24 -20.50 16.42
C ASN A 507 0.65 -19.24 16.45
N THR A 508 0.87 -18.68 15.27
CA THR A 508 1.81 -17.60 15.05
C THR A 508 1.24 -16.56 14.09
N THR A 509 1.74 -15.34 14.19
CA THR A 509 1.34 -14.24 13.32
C THR A 509 1.91 -14.43 11.91
N CYS A 510 1.07 -14.25 10.88
CA CYS A 510 1.51 -14.02 9.51
C CYS A 510 1.80 -12.54 9.28
N SER A 511 2.64 -12.21 8.30
CA SER A 511 2.63 -10.88 7.70
C SER A 511 1.38 -10.69 6.83
N PRO A 512 1.04 -9.45 6.42
CA PRO A 512 0.11 -9.25 5.32
C PRO A 512 0.54 -10.04 4.08
N VAL A 513 -0.44 -10.45 3.27
CA VAL A 513 -0.19 -11.09 1.98
C VAL A 513 0.11 -10.01 0.94
N THR A 514 1.03 -10.27 0.04
CA THR A 514 1.36 -9.38 -1.09
C THR A 514 1.44 -10.19 -2.37
N GLU A 515 0.71 -9.76 -3.40
CA GLU A 515 0.65 -10.44 -4.71
C GLU A 515 1.63 -9.82 -5.70
N SER A 516 2.13 -10.63 -6.62
CA SER A 516 2.88 -10.23 -7.81
C SER A 516 2.58 -11.16 -8.96
N ASP A 517 2.15 -10.60 -10.07
CA ASP A 517 1.96 -11.34 -11.31
C ASP A 517 3.15 -11.11 -12.26
N THR A 518 3.65 -12.21 -12.78
CA THR A 518 4.50 -12.20 -13.97
C THR A 518 3.69 -12.79 -15.11
N SER A 519 3.90 -12.42 -16.33
CA SER A 519 3.08 -12.81 -17.50
C SER A 519 2.70 -14.32 -17.60
N SER A 520 3.30 -15.16 -16.77
CA SER A 520 3.07 -16.61 -16.75
C SER A 520 2.79 -17.19 -15.37
N THR A 521 2.96 -16.43 -14.30
CA THR A 521 2.87 -16.95 -12.93
C THR A 521 2.38 -15.87 -11.98
N ASP A 522 1.23 -16.12 -11.39
CA ASP A 522 0.68 -15.29 -10.32
C ASP A 522 1.20 -15.83 -8.97
N ARG A 523 1.75 -14.94 -8.15
CA ARG A 523 2.41 -15.31 -6.88
C ARG A 523 1.92 -14.46 -5.73
N ILE A 524 1.87 -15.09 -4.57
CA ILE A 524 1.68 -14.39 -3.31
C ILE A 524 2.86 -14.63 -2.40
N PHE A 525 3.17 -13.62 -1.59
CA PHE A 525 4.21 -13.64 -0.56
C PHE A 525 3.59 -13.39 0.80
N LEU A 526 4.06 -14.13 1.79
CA LEU A 526 3.78 -13.89 3.20
C LEU A 526 4.91 -14.41 4.06
N SER A 527 4.96 -14.03 5.33
CA SER A 527 5.87 -14.61 6.31
C SER A 527 5.13 -15.09 7.54
N VAL A 528 5.76 -16.00 8.27
CA VAL A 528 5.34 -16.44 9.61
C VAL A 528 6.47 -16.24 10.61
N GLN A 529 6.14 -16.03 11.88
CA GLN A 529 7.14 -15.72 12.90
C GLN A 529 7.90 -16.98 13.39
N ALA A 530 7.28 -18.15 13.32
CA ALA A 530 7.86 -19.40 13.78
C ALA A 530 7.31 -20.61 13.02
N ASN A 531 8.05 -21.71 13.04
CA ASN A 531 7.64 -23.02 12.54
C ASN A 531 7.03 -22.96 11.12
N GLY A 532 7.67 -22.22 10.22
CA GLY A 532 7.21 -22.11 8.83
C GLY A 532 7.01 -23.46 8.16
N ALA A 533 6.10 -23.52 7.20
CA ALA A 533 5.66 -24.74 6.54
C ALA A 533 6.81 -25.54 5.91
N THR A 534 6.68 -26.83 5.97
CA THR A 534 7.47 -27.78 5.20
C THR A 534 6.74 -28.09 3.91
N GLY A 535 7.25 -27.63 2.79
CA GLY A 535 6.71 -27.88 1.45
C GLY A 535 7.78 -28.39 0.51
N ALA A 536 7.59 -28.19 -0.81
CA ALA A 536 8.60 -28.54 -1.82
C ALA A 536 9.93 -27.82 -1.55
N VAL A 537 9.88 -26.62 -0.94
CA VAL A 537 11.03 -25.91 -0.39
C VAL A 537 10.72 -25.61 1.08
N ALA A 538 11.40 -26.28 1.99
CA ALA A 538 11.13 -26.19 3.42
C ALA A 538 11.73 -24.92 4.04
N CYS A 539 10.99 -24.30 4.96
CA CYS A 539 11.54 -23.32 5.88
C CYS A 539 12.53 -23.99 6.85
N PRO A 540 13.54 -23.24 7.35
CA PRO A 540 14.40 -23.76 8.42
C PRO A 540 13.56 -24.17 9.63
N VAL A 541 13.89 -25.33 10.21
CA VAL A 541 13.14 -25.93 11.34
C VAL A 541 13.06 -24.93 12.50
N GLY A 542 11.84 -24.71 13.01
CA GLY A 542 11.57 -23.86 14.15
C GLY A 542 11.65 -22.34 13.86
N ALA A 543 12.16 -21.94 12.71
CA ALA A 543 12.38 -20.55 12.39
C ALA A 543 11.14 -19.85 11.78
N GLY A 544 11.12 -18.53 11.88
CA GLY A 544 10.30 -17.69 11.03
C GLY A 544 10.78 -17.75 9.58
N CYS A 545 9.88 -17.50 8.64
CA CYS A 545 10.16 -17.72 7.24
C CYS A 545 9.32 -16.84 6.34
N VAL A 546 9.94 -16.27 5.31
CA VAL A 546 9.23 -15.72 4.14
C VAL A 546 8.97 -16.84 3.16
N MET A 547 7.79 -16.90 2.62
CA MET A 547 7.32 -17.91 1.69
C MET A 547 6.66 -17.27 0.48
N SER A 548 6.83 -17.89 -0.68
CA SER A 548 6.03 -17.58 -1.86
C SER A 548 5.21 -18.80 -2.29
N PHE A 549 4.06 -18.53 -2.92
CA PHE A 549 3.15 -19.55 -3.45
C PHE A 549 2.72 -19.14 -4.85
N ASN A 550 2.75 -20.08 -5.78
CA ASN A 550 2.17 -19.87 -7.10
C ASN A 550 0.65 -20.11 -6.99
N VAL A 551 -0.13 -19.09 -7.27
CA VAL A 551 -1.60 -19.17 -7.26
C VAL A 551 -2.14 -19.35 -8.68
N PRO A 552 -3.37 -19.87 -8.84
CA PRO A 552 -3.94 -20.09 -10.16
C PRO A 552 -4.12 -18.78 -10.94
N THR A 553 -3.74 -18.80 -12.22
CA THR A 553 -3.96 -17.69 -13.16
C THR A 553 -5.35 -17.73 -13.81
N THR A 554 -6.18 -18.69 -13.47
CA THR A 554 -7.55 -18.86 -13.95
C THR A 554 -8.50 -19.25 -12.83
N LEU A 555 -9.75 -18.90 -12.96
CA LEU A 555 -10.80 -19.30 -12.02
C LEU A 555 -10.92 -20.80 -11.90
N GLY A 556 -10.89 -21.30 -10.65
CA GLY A 556 -11.00 -22.76 -10.40
C GLY A 556 -9.76 -23.57 -10.74
N GLY A 557 -8.63 -22.93 -11.03
CA GLY A 557 -7.36 -23.62 -11.20
C GLY A 557 -6.89 -24.30 -9.91
N THR A 558 -5.89 -25.18 -10.04
CA THR A 558 -5.37 -25.97 -8.92
C THR A 558 -4.69 -25.09 -7.89
N LEU A 559 -5.12 -25.17 -6.64
CA LEU A 559 -4.50 -24.45 -5.52
C LEU A 559 -3.11 -25.00 -5.21
N PRO A 560 -2.19 -24.16 -4.71
CA PRO A 560 -0.86 -24.61 -4.32
C PRO A 560 -0.95 -25.63 -3.18
N THR A 561 -0.15 -26.69 -3.29
CA THR A 561 -0.02 -27.74 -2.27
C THR A 561 1.25 -27.59 -1.43
N GLY A 562 2.07 -26.59 -1.72
CA GLY A 562 3.32 -26.29 -1.02
C GLY A 562 3.87 -24.93 -1.43
N THR A 563 4.98 -24.56 -0.79
CA THR A 563 5.72 -23.32 -1.08
C THR A 563 6.45 -23.43 -2.42
N ALA A 564 6.45 -22.35 -3.19
CA ALA A 564 7.27 -22.23 -4.40
C ALA A 564 8.73 -21.88 -4.03
N ALA A 565 8.92 -21.00 -3.05
CA ALA A 565 10.22 -20.64 -2.52
C ALA A 565 10.14 -20.21 -1.05
N THR A 566 11.25 -20.30 -0.32
CA THR A 566 11.33 -19.91 1.08
C THR A 566 12.64 -19.18 1.40
N LEU A 567 12.61 -18.31 2.42
CA LEU A 567 13.77 -17.69 3.01
C LEU A 567 13.62 -17.67 4.54
N GLY A 568 14.54 -18.29 5.26
CA GLY A 568 14.56 -18.25 6.72
C GLY A 568 14.81 -16.83 7.23
N VAL A 569 13.89 -16.34 8.07
CA VAL A 569 13.95 -15.01 8.70
C VAL A 569 13.53 -15.14 10.15
N SER A 570 14.46 -14.88 11.07
CA SER A 570 14.20 -15.02 12.50
C SER A 570 13.08 -14.07 12.94
N GLY A 571 12.04 -14.63 13.60
CA GLY A 571 10.89 -13.90 14.11
C GLY A 571 9.91 -13.41 13.05
N GLY A 572 10.07 -13.78 11.78
CA GLY A 572 9.20 -13.29 10.68
C GLY A 572 9.54 -11.88 10.23
N THR A 573 8.63 -11.29 9.45
CA THR A 573 8.87 -9.99 8.81
C THR A 573 7.77 -8.98 9.07
N SER A 574 8.08 -7.71 8.82
CA SER A 574 7.12 -6.65 8.53
C SER A 574 6.27 -6.99 7.30
N GLY A 575 5.35 -6.12 6.91
CA GLY A 575 4.74 -6.14 5.58
C GLY A 575 5.81 -6.17 4.49
N ILE A 576 5.53 -6.91 3.42
CA ILE A 576 6.43 -7.13 2.29
C ILE A 576 6.02 -6.21 1.15
N ILE A 577 6.94 -5.46 0.58
CA ILE A 577 6.71 -4.74 -0.67
C ILE A 577 7.49 -5.38 -1.81
N ILE A 578 6.96 -5.27 -3.01
CA ILE A 578 7.56 -5.86 -4.22
C ILE A 578 7.93 -4.74 -5.18
N ASP A 579 9.15 -4.76 -5.66
CA ASP A 579 9.65 -3.93 -6.74
C ASP A 579 9.84 -4.76 -7.99
N ASN A 580 9.11 -4.41 -9.02
CA ASN A 580 9.15 -5.11 -10.31
C ASN A 580 9.45 -4.12 -11.45
N ASN A 581 10.34 -3.15 -11.19
CA ASN A 581 10.74 -2.14 -12.17
C ASN A 581 11.27 -2.78 -13.46
N VAL A 582 11.07 -2.11 -14.58
CA VAL A 582 11.67 -2.50 -15.85
C VAL A 582 13.16 -2.19 -15.85
N VAL A 583 13.97 -3.14 -16.27
CA VAL A 583 15.43 -3.05 -16.20
C VAL A 583 16.04 -2.78 -17.58
N PRO A 584 16.89 -1.77 -17.73
CA PRO A 584 17.83 -1.73 -18.84
C PRO A 584 19.11 -2.50 -18.50
N GLY A 585 19.42 -3.49 -19.30
CA GLY A 585 20.74 -4.16 -19.22
C GLY A 585 20.85 -5.28 -18.20
N THR A 586 21.86 -5.21 -17.32
CA THR A 586 22.21 -6.29 -16.37
C THR A 586 21.65 -6.11 -14.95
N LEU A 587 20.91 -5.03 -14.69
CA LEU A 587 20.29 -4.82 -13.38
C LEU A 587 19.15 -5.82 -13.18
N ARG A 588 19.09 -6.42 -12.00
CA ARG A 588 17.98 -7.27 -11.58
C ARG A 588 17.08 -6.47 -10.67
N THR A 589 15.80 -6.41 -10.96
CA THR A 589 14.81 -5.60 -10.24
C THR A 589 13.52 -6.36 -10.04
N SER A 590 13.56 -7.54 -9.57
CA SER A 590 12.39 -8.28 -9.11
C SER A 590 12.67 -8.71 -7.69
N GLU A 591 12.47 -7.76 -6.79
CA GLU A 591 12.89 -7.87 -5.41
C GLU A 591 11.73 -7.62 -4.47
N ILE A 592 11.84 -8.22 -3.30
CA ILE A 592 10.98 -7.95 -2.16
C ILE A 592 11.80 -7.25 -1.07
N TYR A 593 11.17 -6.28 -0.39
CA TYR A 593 11.78 -5.54 0.72
C TYR A 593 10.93 -5.69 1.97
N PHE A 594 11.60 -5.90 3.10
CA PHE A 594 10.98 -6.03 4.42
C PHE A 594 12.00 -5.82 5.53
N SER A 595 11.55 -5.63 6.76
CA SER A 595 12.39 -5.74 7.96
C SER A 595 12.12 -7.05 8.70
N THR A 596 13.13 -7.52 9.43
CA THR A 596 12.92 -8.61 10.40
C THR A 596 12.20 -8.08 11.64
N LEU A 597 11.35 -8.90 12.27
CA LEU A 597 10.69 -8.50 13.53
C LEU A 597 11.59 -8.65 14.76
N THR A 598 12.60 -9.50 14.71
CA THR A 598 13.52 -9.74 15.85
C THR A 598 15.00 -9.55 15.51
N GLY A 599 15.35 -9.47 14.24
CA GLY A 599 16.74 -9.42 13.78
C GLY A 599 17.31 -8.03 13.57
N SER A 600 16.53 -6.96 13.78
CA SER A 600 16.95 -5.55 13.64
C SER A 600 17.51 -5.20 12.27
N THR A 601 17.06 -5.86 11.22
CA THR A 601 17.62 -5.72 9.87
C THR A 601 16.59 -5.37 8.81
N ALA A 602 16.97 -4.46 7.91
CA ALA A 602 16.35 -4.27 6.61
C ALA A 602 16.89 -5.32 5.63
N ILE A 603 16.04 -5.91 4.84
CA ILE A 603 16.38 -6.99 3.89
C ILE A 603 15.77 -6.70 2.53
N GLN A 604 16.57 -6.99 1.51
CA GLN A 604 16.11 -7.23 0.15
C GLN A 604 16.37 -8.69 -0.21
N ALA A 605 15.40 -9.31 -0.86
CA ALA A 605 15.56 -10.65 -1.41
C ALA A 605 14.95 -10.72 -2.81
N SER A 606 15.51 -11.56 -3.64
CA SER A 606 15.05 -11.86 -4.99
C SER A 606 14.61 -13.30 -5.13
N GLN A 607 13.71 -13.55 -6.06
CA GLN A 607 13.30 -14.89 -6.46
C GLN A 607 13.39 -15.03 -7.97
N ALA A 608 14.02 -16.12 -8.45
CA ALA A 608 14.00 -16.46 -9.86
C ALA A 608 12.54 -16.61 -10.35
N GLY A 609 12.23 -15.98 -11.47
CA GLY A 609 10.88 -16.00 -12.04
C GLY A 609 9.92 -14.93 -11.52
N LEU A 610 10.38 -13.92 -10.75
CA LEU A 610 9.63 -12.66 -10.55
C LEU A 610 9.77 -11.70 -11.75
N GLN A 611 10.62 -12.04 -12.71
CA GLN A 611 10.85 -11.26 -13.93
C GLN A 611 10.02 -11.75 -15.08
#